data_c3d7677db665bd46051d5707a98f4f66
#
_entry.id   c3d7677db665bd46051d5707a98f4f66
#
_cell.length_a   1.000
_cell.length_b   1.000
_cell.length_c   1.000
_cell.angle_alpha   90.00
_cell.angle_beta   90.00
_cell.angle_gamma   90.00
#
_symmetry.space_group_name_H-M   'P 1'
#
loop_
_entity.id
_entity.type
_entity.pdbx_description
1 polymer ?
#
loop_
_entity_poly.entity_id
_entity_poly.type
_entity_poly.pdbx_seq_one_letter_code
_entity_poly.pdbx_strand_id
1 'polypeptide(L)'
;MDSPRTPPSDNGATMNRTSTPPPTADTVRRLVRSLLKDGTDSGTGPAVRPVADGGEHSTWWVGTRHVLRLAPDREATVRQRRELRLRDLVRPHLPVAVPTSVAHGEWSPGLTYTLDTLVPGGTAGEHDVSAVGEADLAGLLTGLREVPARQAEVFGVPRVAPRSLEALRRMAVQDAERLGAADEFDPARLHQLPPQAAVQLAAAQHGGAVLVHHALRGEHLVVSADGRVRGVLDWTDAALGDPAEDIAGLAVAVGSPAAVRAATLAGYGARPCLRGLWLARCDTVIRLAAAVKDHDTASLPLLALQLRHAWEAILLERVTELREDGADGEI
;
A
#
# COMPACT_ATOMS: atom_id res chain seq x y z
N MET A 1 21.15 41.51 -49.69
CA MET A 1 20.97 41.98 -48.29
C MET A 1 19.58 41.54 -47.84
N ASP A 2 19.49 40.33 -47.35
CA ASP A 2 18.23 39.75 -46.82
C ASP A 2 18.42 39.51 -45.31
N SER A 3 17.60 40.21 -44.53
CA SER A 3 17.57 40.11 -43.08
C SER A 3 16.76 38.86 -42.66
N PRO A 4 17.20 38.05 -41.70
CA PRO A 4 16.46 36.91 -41.20
C PRO A 4 15.29 37.36 -40.30
N ARG A 5 14.09 36.83 -40.61
CA ARG A 5 12.89 36.97 -39.77
C ARG A 5 13.00 36.11 -38.53
N THR A 6 12.83 36.74 -37.37
CA THR A 6 12.69 36.11 -36.06
C THR A 6 11.32 35.39 -35.98
N PRO A 7 11.23 34.14 -35.49
CA PRO A 7 9.96 33.51 -35.25
C PRO A 7 9.28 34.09 -34.00
N PRO A 8 7.93 34.07 -33.91
CA PRO A 8 7.21 34.57 -32.78
C PRO A 8 7.42 33.68 -31.54
N SER A 9 7.67 34.34 -30.41
CA SER A 9 7.73 33.70 -29.09
C SER A 9 6.38 33.10 -28.75
N ASP A 10 6.36 31.78 -28.58
CA ASP A 10 5.25 31.00 -28.09
C ASP A 10 5.07 31.34 -26.58
N ASN A 11 4.09 32.17 -26.30
CA ASN A 11 3.63 32.46 -24.95
C ASN A 11 2.91 31.20 -24.43
N GLY A 12 3.67 30.26 -23.85
CA GLY A 12 3.14 29.17 -23.08
C GLY A 12 2.23 29.71 -21.97
N ALA A 13 0.94 29.63 -22.20
CA ALA A 13 -0.06 29.90 -21.17
C ALA A 13 0.16 28.88 -20.05
N THR A 14 0.86 29.30 -19.02
CA THR A 14 0.92 28.61 -17.73
C THR A 14 -0.52 28.56 -17.20
N MET A 15 -1.21 27.43 -17.40
CA MET A 15 -2.50 27.19 -16.76
C MET A 15 -2.30 27.33 -15.25
N ASN A 16 -2.78 28.44 -14.73
CA ASN A 16 -2.83 28.76 -13.32
C ASN A 16 -3.68 27.66 -12.67
N ARG A 17 -3.04 26.66 -12.01
CA ARG A 17 -3.73 25.71 -11.16
C ARG A 17 -4.32 26.49 -10.00
N THR A 18 -5.57 26.93 -10.14
CA THR A 18 -6.35 27.43 -9.02
C THR A 18 -6.56 26.27 -8.05
N SER A 19 -5.61 26.09 -7.15
CA SER A 19 -5.76 25.13 -6.04
C SER A 19 -6.88 25.67 -5.15
N THR A 20 -7.93 24.90 -4.99
CA THR A 20 -8.97 25.18 -4.01
C THR A 20 -8.31 25.23 -2.62
N PRO A 21 -8.53 26.28 -1.81
CA PRO A 21 -7.93 26.32 -0.49
C PRO A 21 -8.36 25.10 0.34
N PRO A 22 -7.45 24.57 1.20
CA PRO A 22 -7.76 23.42 2.01
C PRO A 22 -9.02 23.67 2.86
N PRO A 23 -9.86 22.63 3.07
CA PRO A 23 -11.10 22.77 3.82
C PRO A 23 -10.80 23.16 5.27
N THR A 24 -11.47 24.21 5.75
CA THR A 24 -11.39 24.62 7.15
C THR A 24 -12.26 23.74 8.04
N ALA A 25 -11.96 23.66 9.33
CA ALA A 25 -12.78 22.95 10.30
C ALA A 25 -14.26 23.38 10.27
N ASP A 26 -14.55 24.67 10.00
CA ASP A 26 -15.92 25.19 9.90
C ASP A 26 -16.62 24.70 8.63
N THR A 27 -15.90 24.60 7.52
CA THR A 27 -16.42 24.00 6.28
C THR A 27 -16.79 22.55 6.51
N VAL A 28 -15.88 21.78 7.15
CA VAL A 28 -16.11 20.39 7.50
C VAL A 28 -17.30 20.22 8.45
N ARG A 29 -17.40 21.02 9.51
CA ARG A 29 -18.55 20.98 10.46
C ARG A 29 -19.88 21.26 9.77
N ARG A 30 -19.93 22.21 8.85
CA ARG A 30 -21.15 22.52 8.06
C ARG A 30 -21.54 21.35 7.17
N LEU A 31 -20.58 20.76 6.44
CA LEU A 31 -20.80 19.60 5.60
C LEU A 31 -21.32 18.41 6.43
N VAL A 32 -20.63 18.05 7.50
CA VAL A 32 -21.00 16.92 8.37
C VAL A 32 -22.41 17.10 8.94
N ARG A 33 -22.77 18.32 9.40
CA ARG A 33 -24.12 18.61 9.89
C ARG A 33 -25.19 18.44 8.79
N SER A 34 -24.87 18.74 7.54
CA SER A 34 -25.82 18.54 6.44
C SER A 34 -26.03 17.07 6.08
N LEU A 35 -25.00 16.23 6.32
CA LEU A 35 -25.02 14.80 5.98
C LEU A 35 -25.68 13.92 7.07
N LEU A 36 -25.53 14.30 8.32
CA LEU A 36 -25.95 13.49 9.47
C LEU A 36 -27.18 14.10 10.17
N LYS A 37 -28.09 14.74 9.42
CA LYS A 37 -29.28 15.44 9.94
C LYS A 37 -30.30 14.54 10.68
N ASP A 38 -30.24 13.23 10.50
CA ASP A 38 -31.31 12.33 10.94
C ASP A 38 -31.05 11.55 12.27
N GLY A 39 -30.11 12.00 13.12
CA GLY A 39 -29.76 11.13 14.26
C GLY A 39 -29.39 11.77 15.59
N THR A 40 -29.33 13.10 15.73
CA THR A 40 -28.93 13.70 17.01
C THR A 40 -29.91 14.80 17.42
N ASP A 41 -30.74 14.47 18.40
CA ASP A 41 -31.67 15.34 19.10
C ASP A 41 -30.93 16.37 20.04
N SER A 42 -29.60 16.34 20.05
CA SER A 42 -28.74 17.29 20.76
C SER A 42 -28.11 18.27 19.76
N GLY A 43 -28.43 19.54 19.88
CA GLY A 43 -28.09 20.66 18.98
C GLY A 43 -26.59 20.92 18.68
N THR A 44 -25.70 20.06 19.14
CA THR A 44 -24.28 20.04 18.81
C THR A 44 -23.99 18.81 17.94
N GLY A 45 -23.76 19.03 16.65
CA GLY A 45 -23.34 17.98 15.70
C GLY A 45 -22.08 17.24 16.17
N PRO A 46 -21.74 16.09 15.54
CA PRO A 46 -20.60 15.28 15.96
C PRO A 46 -19.29 16.09 15.90
N ALA A 47 -18.40 15.83 16.87
CA ALA A 47 -17.09 16.44 16.91
C ALA A 47 -16.31 16.09 15.62
N VAL A 48 -15.63 17.07 15.01
CA VAL A 48 -14.74 16.87 13.88
C VAL A 48 -13.31 17.22 14.27
N ARG A 49 -12.36 16.36 13.93
CA ARG A 49 -10.93 16.54 14.20
C ARG A 49 -10.13 16.17 12.96
N PRO A 50 -9.13 16.97 12.54
CA PRO A 50 -8.27 16.59 11.42
C PRO A 50 -7.45 15.35 11.79
N VAL A 51 -7.15 14.51 10.79
CA VAL A 51 -6.17 13.43 10.87
C VAL A 51 -4.83 14.01 10.46
N ALA A 52 -3.79 13.92 11.30
CA ALA A 52 -2.50 14.56 11.08
C ALA A 52 -1.80 14.04 9.82
N ASP A 53 -1.91 12.74 9.56
CA ASP A 53 -1.27 12.04 8.43
C ASP A 53 -2.33 11.52 7.44
N GLY A 54 -3.23 12.38 7.01
CA GLY A 54 -4.38 12.04 6.15
C GLY A 54 -4.05 11.65 4.70
N GLY A 55 -2.77 11.51 4.34
CA GLY A 55 -2.34 11.14 3.00
C GLY A 55 -2.72 12.18 1.94
N GLU A 56 -3.08 11.72 0.74
CA GLU A 56 -3.46 12.59 -0.38
C GLU A 56 -4.76 13.38 -0.17
N HIS A 57 -5.58 13.00 0.81
CA HIS A 57 -6.88 13.63 1.10
C HIS A 57 -6.79 14.47 2.36
N SER A 58 -7.60 15.54 2.41
CA SER A 58 -7.90 16.17 3.69
C SER A 58 -8.85 15.25 4.46
N THR A 59 -8.32 14.55 5.47
CA THR A 59 -9.00 13.50 6.21
C THR A 59 -9.38 13.99 7.60
N TRP A 60 -10.61 13.66 8.05
CA TRP A 60 -11.19 14.13 9.31
C TRP A 60 -11.93 13.03 10.04
N TRP A 61 -11.64 12.88 11.32
CA TRP A 61 -12.48 12.09 12.22
C TRP A 61 -13.83 12.79 12.45
N VAL A 62 -14.92 12.04 12.31
CA VAL A 62 -16.29 12.53 12.53
C VAL A 62 -16.95 11.69 13.62
N GLY A 63 -17.03 12.26 14.82
CA GLY A 63 -17.42 11.53 16.02
C GLY A 63 -16.47 10.35 16.27
N THR A 64 -17.04 9.21 16.65
CA THR A 64 -16.33 7.95 16.94
C THR A 64 -16.58 6.87 15.90
N ARG A 65 -17.36 7.14 14.85
CA ARG A 65 -17.85 6.12 13.91
C ARG A 65 -17.56 6.38 12.46
N HIS A 66 -17.11 7.58 12.10
CA HIS A 66 -16.93 7.93 10.70
C HIS A 66 -15.62 8.66 10.43
N VAL A 67 -15.17 8.56 9.19
CA VAL A 67 -14.04 9.29 8.63
C VAL A 67 -14.52 10.03 7.39
N LEU A 68 -14.31 11.34 7.33
CA LEU A 68 -14.57 12.16 6.16
C LEU A 68 -13.27 12.37 5.39
N ARG A 69 -13.28 12.06 4.10
CA ARG A 69 -12.16 12.27 3.17
C ARG A 69 -12.60 13.26 2.10
N LEU A 70 -11.85 14.34 1.93
CA LEU A 70 -12.11 15.40 0.94
C LEU A 70 -11.00 15.41 -0.10
N ALA A 71 -11.35 15.23 -1.37
CA ALA A 71 -10.39 15.30 -2.46
C ALA A 71 -9.85 16.72 -2.62
N PRO A 72 -8.52 16.95 -2.61
CA PRO A 72 -7.94 18.28 -2.72
C PRO A 72 -7.97 18.82 -4.14
N ASP A 73 -8.04 17.95 -5.14
CA ASP A 73 -8.01 18.30 -6.54
C ASP A 73 -8.84 17.33 -7.41
N ARG A 74 -8.88 17.59 -8.72
CA ARG A 74 -9.64 16.76 -9.67
C ARG A 74 -9.06 15.37 -9.86
N GLU A 75 -7.75 15.21 -9.74
CA GLU A 75 -7.10 13.92 -9.90
C GLU A 75 -7.44 13.01 -8.71
N ALA A 76 -7.35 13.52 -7.48
CA ALA A 76 -7.81 12.83 -6.28
C ALA A 76 -9.32 12.51 -6.35
N THR A 77 -10.15 13.40 -6.92
CA THR A 77 -11.56 13.14 -7.18
C THR A 77 -11.78 11.93 -8.08
N VAL A 78 -11.02 11.82 -9.18
CA VAL A 78 -11.13 10.67 -10.10
C VAL A 78 -10.74 9.38 -9.38
N ARG A 79 -9.63 9.41 -8.61
CA ARG A 79 -9.19 8.24 -7.81
C ARG A 79 -10.24 7.87 -6.75
N GLN A 80 -10.79 8.83 -6.02
CA GLN A 80 -11.81 8.58 -4.99
C GLN A 80 -13.09 7.97 -5.58
N ARG A 81 -13.56 8.45 -6.73
CA ARG A 81 -14.73 7.88 -7.44
C ARG A 81 -14.47 6.45 -7.93
N ARG A 82 -13.24 6.15 -8.38
CA ARG A 82 -12.82 4.80 -8.74
C ARG A 82 -12.78 3.90 -7.52
N GLU A 83 -12.18 4.36 -6.44
CA GLU A 83 -12.08 3.65 -5.16
C GLU A 83 -13.46 3.26 -4.61
N LEU A 84 -14.45 4.15 -4.64
CA LEU A 84 -15.82 3.86 -4.21
C LEU A 84 -16.39 2.64 -4.93
N ARG A 85 -16.33 2.61 -6.25
CA ARG A 85 -16.82 1.51 -7.08
C ARG A 85 -16.05 0.21 -6.85
N LEU A 86 -14.74 0.33 -6.68
CA LEU A 86 -13.88 -0.82 -6.41
C LEU A 86 -14.18 -1.44 -5.04
N ARG A 87 -14.37 -0.63 -4.00
CA ARG A 87 -14.73 -1.12 -2.66
C ARG A 87 -16.03 -1.93 -2.66
N ASP A 88 -17.02 -1.53 -3.45
CA ASP A 88 -18.27 -2.28 -3.61
C ASP A 88 -18.07 -3.60 -4.37
N LEU A 89 -17.17 -3.60 -5.36
CA LEU A 89 -16.81 -4.81 -6.11
C LEU A 89 -16.06 -5.83 -5.23
N VAL A 90 -15.10 -5.40 -4.43
CA VAL A 90 -14.26 -6.33 -3.65
C VAL A 90 -14.96 -6.87 -2.40
N ARG A 91 -15.89 -6.11 -1.80
CA ARG A 91 -16.54 -6.44 -0.53
C ARG A 91 -17.12 -7.85 -0.47
N PRO A 92 -17.82 -8.38 -1.49
CA PRO A 92 -18.36 -9.75 -1.46
C PRO A 92 -17.30 -10.85 -1.48
N HIS A 93 -16.08 -10.54 -1.89
CA HIS A 93 -14.98 -11.50 -2.03
C HIS A 93 -14.06 -11.55 -0.80
N LEU A 94 -14.15 -10.56 0.10
CA LEU A 94 -13.21 -10.39 1.20
C LEU A 94 -13.82 -10.80 2.54
N PRO A 95 -13.12 -11.59 3.38
CA PRO A 95 -13.56 -11.93 4.72
C PRO A 95 -13.32 -10.81 5.74
N VAL A 96 -12.56 -9.77 5.35
CA VAL A 96 -12.22 -8.61 6.18
C VAL A 96 -13.02 -7.39 5.75
N ALA A 97 -13.27 -6.46 6.67
CA ALA A 97 -14.07 -5.28 6.36
C ALA A 97 -13.37 -4.35 5.37
N VAL A 98 -14.16 -3.78 4.47
CA VAL A 98 -13.78 -2.67 3.60
C VAL A 98 -14.67 -1.48 4.01
N PRO A 99 -14.13 -0.27 4.22
CA PRO A 99 -14.91 0.89 4.61
C PRO A 99 -16.12 1.11 3.71
N THR A 100 -17.28 1.38 4.30
CA THR A 100 -18.52 1.66 3.57
C THR A 100 -18.77 3.16 3.60
N SER A 101 -19.00 3.77 2.45
CA SER A 101 -19.40 5.17 2.36
C SER A 101 -20.89 5.30 2.70
N VAL A 102 -21.19 5.97 3.82
CA VAL A 102 -22.56 6.30 4.21
C VAL A 102 -23.08 7.55 3.48
N ALA A 103 -22.18 8.39 3.01
CA ALA A 103 -22.47 9.51 2.12
C ALA A 103 -21.28 9.85 1.24
N HIS A 104 -21.55 10.29 0.02
CA HIS A 104 -20.55 10.81 -0.91
C HIS A 104 -21.17 11.88 -1.80
N GLY A 105 -20.35 12.77 -2.36
CA GLY A 105 -20.83 13.87 -3.21
C GLY A 105 -19.72 14.87 -3.50
N GLU A 106 -20.09 16.13 -3.75
CA GLU A 106 -19.12 17.20 -3.96
C GLU A 106 -19.12 18.15 -2.75
N TRP A 107 -17.91 18.50 -2.28
CA TRP A 107 -17.72 19.48 -1.21
C TRP A 107 -17.34 20.87 -1.75
N SER A 108 -16.81 20.89 -2.98
CA SER A 108 -16.50 22.07 -3.77
C SER A 108 -16.72 21.74 -5.25
N PRO A 109 -16.93 22.70 -6.16
CA PRO A 109 -17.17 22.41 -7.57
C PRO A 109 -16.11 21.49 -8.19
N GLY A 110 -16.52 20.26 -8.57
CA GLY A 110 -15.66 19.23 -9.16
C GLY A 110 -14.75 18.51 -8.16
N LEU A 111 -14.87 18.75 -6.85
CA LEU A 111 -14.11 18.07 -5.80
C LEU A 111 -15.04 17.25 -4.92
N THR A 112 -14.73 15.95 -4.80
CA THR A 112 -15.58 14.98 -4.10
C THR A 112 -15.20 14.82 -2.63
N TYR A 113 -16.16 14.30 -1.87
CA TYR A 113 -15.96 13.79 -0.53
C TYR A 113 -16.53 12.37 -0.40
N THR A 114 -16.02 11.64 0.60
CA THR A 114 -16.64 10.41 1.14
C THR A 114 -16.74 10.53 2.65
N LEU A 115 -17.89 10.10 3.20
CA LEU A 115 -18.06 9.89 4.63
C LEU A 115 -18.13 8.38 4.85
N ASP A 116 -17.04 7.81 5.33
CA ASP A 116 -16.84 6.37 5.44
C ASP A 116 -17.08 5.89 6.88
N THR A 117 -17.57 4.66 7.05
CA THR A 117 -17.62 4.00 8.35
C THR A 117 -16.20 3.72 8.85
N LEU A 118 -15.97 3.96 10.14
CA LEU A 118 -14.74 3.56 10.81
C LEU A 118 -14.73 2.03 10.99
N VAL A 119 -13.65 1.39 10.57
CA VAL A 119 -13.38 -0.01 10.93
C VAL A 119 -12.68 -0.02 12.29
N PRO A 120 -13.27 -0.65 13.32
CA PRO A 120 -12.68 -0.59 14.66
C PRO A 120 -11.44 -1.49 14.80
N GLY A 121 -10.40 -0.96 15.44
CA GLY A 121 -9.11 -1.59 15.65
C GLY A 121 -7.99 -0.56 15.64
N GLY A 122 -6.76 -1.02 15.82
CA GLY A 122 -5.54 -0.25 15.59
C GLY A 122 -4.86 -0.67 14.29
N THR A 123 -3.69 -0.13 14.03
CA THR A 123 -2.85 -0.50 12.88
C THR A 123 -2.03 -1.75 13.16
N ALA A 124 -1.46 -2.40 12.14
CA ALA A 124 -0.50 -3.49 12.32
C ALA A 124 0.81 -3.04 13.00
N GLY A 125 1.05 -1.73 13.13
CA GLY A 125 2.14 -1.19 13.95
C GLY A 125 1.82 -1.09 15.43
N GLU A 126 0.51 -1.10 15.79
CA GLU A 126 0.02 -1.03 17.18
C GLU A 126 -0.32 -2.42 17.74
N HIS A 127 -0.66 -3.37 16.89
CA HIS A 127 -1.06 -4.73 17.27
C HIS A 127 -0.40 -5.77 16.36
N ASP A 128 0.23 -6.77 16.95
CA ASP A 128 0.79 -7.90 16.23
C ASP A 128 -0.31 -8.77 15.61
N VAL A 129 -0.05 -9.32 14.43
CA VAL A 129 -0.97 -10.24 13.77
C VAL A 129 -0.78 -11.65 14.34
N SER A 130 -1.85 -12.23 14.87
CA SER A 130 -1.86 -13.60 15.40
C SER A 130 -1.97 -14.65 14.28
N ALA A 131 -1.79 -15.93 14.61
CA ALA A 131 -1.99 -17.03 13.66
C ALA A 131 -3.40 -17.04 13.03
N VAL A 132 -4.42 -16.59 13.77
CA VAL A 132 -5.77 -16.41 13.22
C VAL A 132 -5.82 -15.20 12.29
N GLY A 133 -5.11 -14.13 12.61
CA GLY A 133 -4.96 -12.97 11.73
C GLY A 133 -4.21 -13.31 10.42
N GLU A 134 -3.25 -14.24 10.45
CA GLU A 134 -2.61 -14.77 9.24
C GLU A 134 -3.62 -15.50 8.33
N ALA A 135 -4.58 -16.22 8.91
CA ALA A 135 -5.68 -16.82 8.15
C ALA A 135 -6.62 -15.75 7.57
N ASP A 136 -6.86 -14.64 8.28
CA ASP A 136 -7.61 -13.50 7.75
C ASP A 136 -6.87 -12.88 6.53
N LEU A 137 -5.54 -12.73 6.61
CA LEU A 137 -4.71 -12.26 5.49
C LEU A 137 -4.71 -13.25 4.31
N ALA A 138 -4.70 -14.55 4.58
CA ALA A 138 -4.84 -15.57 3.55
C ALA A 138 -6.19 -15.44 2.82
N GLY A 139 -7.26 -15.24 3.57
CA GLY A 139 -8.60 -14.98 3.01
C GLY A 139 -8.63 -13.69 2.17
N LEU A 140 -7.96 -12.62 2.61
CA LEU A 140 -7.79 -11.39 1.83
C LEU A 140 -7.10 -11.66 0.49
N LEU A 141 -5.95 -12.34 0.49
CA LEU A 141 -5.20 -12.64 -0.73
C LEU A 141 -5.99 -13.56 -1.68
N THR A 142 -6.73 -14.52 -1.13
CA THR A 142 -7.64 -15.39 -1.91
C THR A 142 -8.74 -14.58 -2.56
N GLY A 143 -9.42 -13.73 -1.78
CA GLY A 143 -10.52 -12.90 -2.28
C GLY A 143 -10.06 -11.93 -3.36
N LEU A 144 -8.90 -11.29 -3.22
CA LEU A 144 -8.34 -10.42 -4.25
C LEU A 144 -8.15 -11.14 -5.59
N ARG A 145 -7.71 -12.40 -5.56
CA ARG A 145 -7.55 -13.24 -6.77
C ARG A 145 -8.89 -13.61 -7.41
N GLU A 146 -9.96 -13.69 -6.62
CA GLU A 146 -11.30 -14.05 -7.09
C GLU A 146 -12.08 -12.88 -7.67
N VAL A 147 -11.66 -11.64 -7.42
CA VAL A 147 -12.30 -10.45 -7.99
C VAL A 147 -12.23 -10.49 -9.52
N PRO A 148 -13.36 -10.30 -10.24
CA PRO A 148 -13.37 -10.33 -11.70
C PRO A 148 -12.55 -9.17 -12.30
N ALA A 149 -11.37 -9.48 -12.85
CA ALA A 149 -10.43 -8.49 -13.39
C ALA A 149 -11.08 -7.58 -14.46
N ARG A 150 -11.93 -8.14 -15.34
CA ARG A 150 -12.64 -7.34 -16.36
C ARG A 150 -13.57 -6.30 -15.75
N GLN A 151 -14.22 -6.61 -14.64
CA GLN A 151 -15.11 -5.66 -13.98
C GLN A 151 -14.31 -4.56 -13.28
N ALA A 152 -13.17 -4.91 -12.67
CA ALA A 152 -12.26 -3.92 -12.11
C ALA A 152 -11.73 -2.95 -13.19
N GLU A 153 -11.39 -3.44 -14.38
CA GLU A 153 -11.00 -2.60 -15.54
C GLU A 153 -12.12 -1.63 -15.98
N VAL A 154 -13.35 -2.10 -16.04
CA VAL A 154 -14.51 -1.24 -16.36
C VAL A 154 -14.66 -0.11 -15.35
N PHE A 155 -14.29 -0.33 -14.09
CA PHE A 155 -14.29 0.71 -13.05
C PHE A 155 -13.06 1.63 -13.11
N GLY A 156 -12.14 1.38 -14.05
CA GLY A 156 -10.95 2.21 -14.27
C GLY A 156 -9.76 1.81 -13.39
N VAL A 157 -9.75 0.58 -12.85
CA VAL A 157 -8.57 0.03 -12.15
C VAL A 157 -7.46 -0.17 -13.18
N PRO A 158 -6.27 0.43 -12.98
CA PRO A 158 -5.19 0.34 -13.94
C PRO A 158 -4.56 -1.06 -13.97
N ARG A 159 -3.96 -1.41 -15.12
CA ARG A 159 -3.01 -2.51 -15.19
C ARG A 159 -1.61 -1.98 -14.92
N VAL A 160 -0.88 -2.66 -14.04
CA VAL A 160 0.49 -2.31 -13.69
C VAL A 160 1.41 -3.46 -14.10
N ALA A 161 2.47 -3.11 -14.82
CA ALA A 161 3.49 -4.09 -15.16
C ALA A 161 4.26 -4.52 -13.92
N PRO A 162 4.62 -5.81 -13.77
CA PRO A 162 5.45 -6.28 -12.68
C PRO A 162 6.78 -5.53 -12.62
N ARG A 163 7.19 -5.14 -11.41
CA ARG A 163 8.49 -4.50 -11.22
C ARG A 163 9.64 -5.47 -11.54
N SER A 164 10.73 -4.95 -12.10
CA SER A 164 11.94 -5.73 -12.34
C SER A 164 12.68 -5.97 -11.02
N LEU A 165 12.63 -7.21 -10.52
CA LEU A 165 13.38 -7.60 -9.34
C LEU A 165 14.89 -7.44 -9.54
N GLU A 166 15.39 -7.71 -10.75
CA GLU A 166 16.79 -7.51 -11.11
C GLU A 166 17.22 -6.04 -10.99
N ALA A 167 16.38 -5.11 -11.49
CA ALA A 167 16.66 -3.68 -11.37
C ALA A 167 16.64 -3.22 -9.91
N LEU A 168 15.62 -3.66 -9.13
CA LEU A 168 15.54 -3.34 -7.69
C LEU A 168 16.73 -3.91 -6.92
N ARG A 169 17.15 -5.13 -7.22
CA ARG A 169 18.34 -5.72 -6.60
C ARG A 169 19.60 -4.91 -6.87
N ARG A 170 19.82 -4.45 -8.11
CA ARG A 170 20.98 -3.59 -8.42
C ARG A 170 20.97 -2.30 -7.61
N MET A 171 19.80 -1.65 -7.49
CA MET A 171 19.65 -0.45 -6.65
C MET A 171 19.92 -0.77 -5.16
N ALA A 172 19.33 -1.84 -4.65
CA ALA A 172 19.49 -2.25 -3.25
C ALA A 172 20.97 -2.56 -2.92
N VAL A 173 21.73 -3.19 -3.82
CA VAL A 173 23.16 -3.46 -3.62
C VAL A 173 23.95 -2.15 -3.49
N GLN A 174 23.70 -1.16 -4.37
CA GLN A 174 24.37 0.15 -4.30
C GLN A 174 24.03 0.91 -3.00
N ASP A 175 22.78 0.82 -2.57
CA ASP A 175 22.29 1.50 -1.36
C ASP A 175 22.74 0.79 -0.08
N ALA A 176 22.85 -0.55 -0.10
CA ALA A 176 23.36 -1.34 1.01
C ALA A 176 24.81 -1.02 1.38
N GLU A 177 25.66 -0.69 0.40
CA GLU A 177 27.05 -0.27 0.68
C GLU A 177 27.09 0.99 1.56
N ARG A 178 26.16 1.94 1.33
CA ARG A 178 26.04 3.15 2.15
C ARG A 178 25.53 2.83 3.56
N LEU A 179 24.56 1.94 3.69
CA LEU A 179 24.04 1.50 4.98
C LEU A 179 25.07 0.68 5.76
N GLY A 180 25.90 -0.13 5.09
CA GLY A 180 27.01 -0.85 5.70
C GLY A 180 28.06 0.09 6.28
N ALA A 181 28.36 1.18 5.58
CA ALA A 181 29.27 2.21 6.08
C ALA A 181 28.72 2.97 7.32
N ALA A 182 27.40 2.98 7.50
CA ALA A 182 26.71 3.56 8.65
C ALA A 182 26.37 2.52 9.75
N ASP A 183 26.79 1.25 9.59
CA ASP A 183 26.47 0.13 10.49
C ASP A 183 24.95 -0.15 10.66
N GLU A 184 24.15 0.22 9.65
CA GLU A 184 22.69 0.08 9.67
C GLU A 184 22.20 -1.21 8.99
N PHE A 185 23.02 -1.81 8.12
CA PHE A 185 22.66 -3.03 7.38
C PHE A 185 23.92 -3.76 6.87
N ASP A 186 23.93 -5.10 6.98
CA ASP A 186 24.98 -5.95 6.40
C ASP A 186 24.73 -6.19 4.89
N PRO A 187 25.54 -5.61 3.99
CA PRO A 187 25.39 -5.75 2.54
C PRO A 187 25.52 -7.20 2.05
N ALA A 188 26.23 -8.07 2.79
CA ALA A 188 26.44 -9.46 2.42
C ALA A 188 25.12 -10.25 2.35
N ARG A 189 24.09 -9.82 3.08
CA ARG A 189 22.74 -10.46 3.04
C ARG A 189 22.10 -10.40 1.65
N LEU A 190 22.42 -9.43 0.81
CA LEU A 190 21.92 -9.33 -0.57
C LEU A 190 22.56 -10.38 -1.51
N HIS A 191 23.67 -11.00 -1.12
CA HIS A 191 24.28 -12.08 -1.90
C HIS A 191 23.43 -13.35 -1.92
N GLN A 192 22.50 -13.53 -0.96
CA GLN A 192 21.53 -14.63 -0.93
C GLN A 192 20.59 -14.61 -2.16
N LEU A 193 20.47 -13.47 -2.87
CA LEU A 193 19.81 -13.38 -4.17
C LEU A 193 20.86 -13.13 -5.27
N PRO A 194 21.45 -14.16 -5.88
CA PRO A 194 22.35 -13.95 -7.01
C PRO A 194 21.56 -13.38 -8.23
N PRO A 195 22.24 -12.69 -9.17
CA PRO A 195 21.57 -12.05 -10.32
C PRO A 195 20.70 -13.04 -11.12
N GLN A 196 21.17 -14.27 -11.31
CA GLN A 196 20.46 -15.31 -12.06
C GLN A 196 19.15 -15.70 -11.36
N ALA A 197 19.15 -15.82 -10.03
CA ALA A 197 17.94 -16.09 -9.26
C ALA A 197 16.94 -14.94 -9.32
N ALA A 198 17.39 -13.68 -9.34
CA ALA A 198 16.52 -12.53 -9.54
C ALA A 198 15.80 -12.57 -10.90
N VAL A 199 16.47 -13.00 -11.95
CA VAL A 199 15.87 -13.22 -13.28
C VAL A 199 14.87 -14.38 -13.26
N GLN A 200 15.22 -15.51 -12.60
CA GLN A 200 14.34 -16.67 -12.47
C GLN A 200 13.07 -16.36 -11.66
N LEU A 201 13.16 -15.46 -10.69
CA LEU A 201 12.02 -14.99 -9.89
C LEU A 201 11.26 -13.85 -10.58
N ALA A 202 11.57 -13.50 -11.84
CA ALA A 202 10.75 -12.55 -12.60
C ALA A 202 9.29 -13.01 -12.64
N ALA A 203 8.36 -12.06 -12.71
CA ALA A 203 6.93 -12.39 -12.76
C ALA A 203 6.64 -13.35 -13.92
N ALA A 204 5.74 -14.28 -13.68
CA ALA A 204 5.35 -15.24 -14.70
C ALA A 204 4.62 -14.50 -15.83
N GLN A 205 5.13 -14.58 -17.06
CA GLN A 205 4.53 -13.96 -18.24
C GLN A 205 3.13 -14.52 -18.57
N HIS A 206 2.78 -15.69 -18.03
CA HIS A 206 1.56 -16.45 -18.35
C HIS A 206 0.57 -16.54 -17.18
N GLY A 207 0.87 -15.98 -16.00
CA GLY A 207 -0.09 -15.82 -14.92
C GLY A 207 -0.94 -14.57 -15.19
N GLY A 208 -2.26 -14.73 -15.32
CA GLY A 208 -3.15 -13.56 -15.47
C GLY A 208 -2.93 -12.57 -14.33
N ALA A 209 -2.89 -11.27 -14.63
CA ALA A 209 -2.89 -10.24 -13.61
C ALA A 209 -4.15 -10.41 -12.74
N VAL A 210 -3.95 -10.37 -11.42
CA VAL A 210 -5.04 -10.39 -10.42
C VAL A 210 -5.25 -8.99 -9.87
N LEU A 211 -6.36 -8.75 -9.21
CA LEU A 211 -6.49 -7.53 -8.42
C LEU A 211 -5.49 -7.61 -7.28
N VAL A 212 -4.69 -6.58 -7.13
CA VAL A 212 -3.79 -6.35 -6.00
C VAL A 212 -4.20 -5.05 -5.31
N HIS A 213 -4.10 -5.03 -3.99
CA HIS A 213 -4.31 -3.81 -3.22
C HIS A 213 -3.19 -2.81 -3.47
N HIS A 214 -1.97 -3.31 -3.72
CA HIS A 214 -0.77 -2.58 -4.11
C HIS A 214 -0.22 -1.61 -3.04
N ALA A 215 -0.90 -1.49 -1.90
CA ALA A 215 -0.50 -0.67 -0.76
C ALA A 215 -0.84 -1.35 0.58
N LEU A 216 -0.59 -2.68 0.73
CA LEU A 216 -0.79 -3.41 1.99
C LEU A 216 0.31 -3.05 3.00
N ARG A 217 0.24 -1.82 3.51
CA ARG A 217 1.12 -1.29 4.55
C ARG A 217 0.52 -1.49 5.92
N GLY A 218 1.33 -1.37 6.99
CA GLY A 218 0.87 -1.54 8.35
C GLY A 218 -0.26 -0.59 8.75
N GLU A 219 -0.22 0.65 8.28
CA GLU A 219 -1.25 1.67 8.50
C GLU A 219 -2.58 1.40 7.78
N HIS A 220 -2.59 0.54 6.76
CA HIS A 220 -3.79 0.17 6.02
C HIS A 220 -4.42 -1.14 6.49
N LEU A 221 -3.76 -1.88 7.38
CA LEU A 221 -4.30 -3.08 8.01
C LEU A 221 -4.88 -2.72 9.37
N VAL A 222 -6.18 -2.93 9.54
CA VAL A 222 -6.85 -2.75 10.83
C VAL A 222 -6.79 -4.06 11.59
N VAL A 223 -6.08 -4.05 12.72
CA VAL A 223 -5.84 -5.21 13.57
C VAL A 223 -6.48 -4.97 14.94
N SER A 224 -7.19 -5.97 15.45
CA SER A 224 -7.77 -5.91 16.81
C SER A 224 -6.78 -6.42 17.84
N ALA A 225 -7.03 -6.11 19.13
CA ALA A 225 -6.15 -6.49 20.23
C ALA A 225 -5.91 -8.00 20.37
N ASP A 226 -6.76 -8.86 19.79
CA ASP A 226 -6.59 -10.30 19.70
C ASP A 226 -5.75 -10.74 18.50
N GLY A 227 -5.17 -9.78 17.75
CA GLY A 227 -4.31 -10.02 16.60
C GLY A 227 -5.05 -10.44 15.32
N ARG A 228 -6.37 -10.29 15.26
CA ARG A 228 -7.14 -10.56 14.03
C ARG A 228 -7.12 -9.35 13.09
N VAL A 229 -7.02 -9.61 11.80
CA VAL A 229 -7.19 -8.57 10.78
C VAL A 229 -8.68 -8.32 10.56
N ARG A 230 -9.13 -7.13 10.94
CA ARG A 230 -10.55 -6.73 10.89
C ARG A 230 -10.92 -6.01 9.61
N GLY A 231 -9.97 -5.35 8.97
CA GLY A 231 -10.26 -4.63 7.73
C GLY A 231 -9.03 -4.14 7.01
N VAL A 232 -9.26 -3.68 5.78
CA VAL A 232 -8.24 -3.09 4.91
C VAL A 232 -8.71 -1.74 4.42
N LEU A 233 -7.84 -0.74 4.57
CA LEU A 233 -8.08 0.67 4.24
C LEU A 233 -7.31 1.06 2.98
N ASP A 234 -7.72 2.19 2.39
CA ASP A 234 -7.06 2.87 1.27
C ASP A 234 -6.84 2.01 0.02
N TRP A 235 -7.88 1.91 -0.78
CA TRP A 235 -7.91 1.18 -2.06
C TRP A 235 -7.52 2.05 -3.27
N THR A 236 -6.94 3.23 -3.02
CA THR A 236 -6.61 4.22 -4.05
C THR A 236 -5.59 3.70 -5.06
N ASP A 237 -4.60 2.93 -4.60
CA ASP A 237 -3.50 2.38 -5.40
C ASP A 237 -3.80 1.00 -6.00
N ALA A 238 -4.99 0.45 -5.74
CA ALA A 238 -5.34 -0.87 -6.24
C ALA A 238 -5.21 -0.97 -7.77
N ALA A 239 -4.65 -2.07 -8.23
CA ALA A 239 -4.30 -2.30 -9.62
C ALA A 239 -4.53 -3.77 -10.04
N LEU A 240 -4.56 -4.03 -11.32
CA LEU A 240 -4.41 -5.38 -11.86
C LEU A 240 -2.93 -5.64 -12.12
N GLY A 241 -2.34 -6.54 -11.36
CA GLY A 241 -0.89 -6.73 -11.36
C GLY A 241 -0.40 -8.07 -10.83
N ASP A 242 0.83 -8.05 -10.36
CA ASP A 242 1.54 -9.20 -9.81
C ASP A 242 1.18 -9.39 -8.32
N PRO A 243 0.64 -10.55 -7.90
CA PRO A 243 0.31 -10.80 -6.49
C PRO A 243 1.52 -10.73 -5.56
N ALA A 244 2.74 -10.86 -6.07
CA ALA A 244 3.96 -10.69 -5.27
C ALA A 244 4.09 -9.28 -4.67
N GLU A 245 3.43 -8.27 -5.24
CA GLU A 245 3.41 -6.90 -4.68
C GLU A 245 2.66 -6.83 -3.34
N ASP A 246 1.52 -7.51 -3.23
CA ASP A 246 0.79 -7.58 -1.96
C ASP A 246 1.49 -8.47 -0.93
N ILE A 247 2.13 -9.57 -1.37
CA ILE A 247 2.97 -10.38 -0.48
C ILE A 247 4.14 -9.56 0.05
N ALA A 248 4.76 -8.72 -0.80
CA ALA A 248 5.82 -7.79 -0.38
C ALA A 248 5.30 -6.76 0.64
N GLY A 249 4.14 -6.17 0.40
CA GLY A 249 3.50 -5.26 1.34
C GLY A 249 3.26 -5.89 2.70
N LEU A 250 2.73 -7.12 2.73
CA LEU A 250 2.53 -7.87 3.97
C LEU A 250 3.85 -8.21 4.67
N ALA A 251 4.90 -8.60 3.92
CA ALA A 251 6.21 -8.89 4.53
C ALA A 251 6.80 -7.67 5.25
N VAL A 252 6.57 -6.48 4.73
CA VAL A 252 6.98 -5.22 5.36
C VAL A 252 6.07 -4.87 6.55
N ALA A 253 4.76 -5.12 6.44
CA ALA A 253 3.77 -4.74 7.45
C ALA A 253 3.78 -5.64 8.69
N VAL A 254 3.82 -6.97 8.49
CA VAL A 254 3.57 -7.97 9.53
C VAL A 254 4.67 -9.02 9.67
N GLY A 255 5.77 -8.86 8.94
CA GLY A 255 6.92 -9.78 8.93
C GLY A 255 6.84 -10.86 7.85
N SER A 256 8.03 -11.24 7.35
CA SER A 256 8.18 -12.22 6.28
C SER A 256 7.58 -13.61 6.60
N PRO A 257 7.71 -14.16 7.82
CA PRO A 257 7.11 -15.46 8.15
C PRO A 257 5.57 -15.42 8.08
N ALA A 258 4.93 -14.38 8.60
CA ALA A 258 3.48 -14.24 8.58
C ALA A 258 2.96 -14.05 7.15
N ALA A 259 3.64 -13.21 6.35
CA ALA A 259 3.29 -12.96 4.94
C ALA A 259 3.38 -14.25 4.10
N VAL A 260 4.43 -15.06 4.28
CA VAL A 260 4.62 -16.33 3.56
C VAL A 260 3.57 -17.35 3.98
N ARG A 261 3.29 -17.48 5.29
CA ARG A 261 2.23 -18.38 5.76
C ARG A 261 0.87 -17.99 5.19
N ALA A 262 0.51 -16.70 5.24
CA ALA A 262 -0.73 -16.21 4.65
C ALA A 262 -0.80 -16.49 3.14
N ALA A 263 0.26 -16.19 2.39
CA ALA A 263 0.31 -16.45 0.95
C ALA A 263 0.22 -17.94 0.62
N THR A 264 0.90 -18.81 1.40
CA THR A 264 0.83 -20.26 1.23
C THR A 264 -0.57 -20.80 1.52
N LEU A 265 -1.21 -20.34 2.59
CA LEU A 265 -2.60 -20.68 2.92
C LEU A 265 -3.58 -20.20 1.83
N ALA A 266 -3.30 -19.05 1.18
CA ALA A 266 -4.04 -18.55 0.03
C ALA A 266 -3.79 -19.36 -1.26
N GLY A 267 -2.92 -20.38 -1.23
CA GLY A 267 -2.60 -21.25 -2.37
C GLY A 267 -1.54 -20.68 -3.32
N TYR A 268 -0.77 -19.68 -2.91
CA TYR A 268 0.40 -19.23 -3.67
C TYR A 268 1.58 -20.22 -3.47
N GLY A 269 2.26 -20.55 -4.57
CA GLY A 269 3.45 -21.40 -4.54
C GLY A 269 4.72 -20.65 -4.11
N ALA A 270 5.83 -21.36 -4.01
CA ALA A 270 7.11 -20.81 -3.58
C ALA A 270 7.58 -19.60 -4.41
N ARG A 271 7.41 -19.63 -5.74
CA ARG A 271 7.89 -18.56 -6.64
C ARG A 271 7.29 -17.20 -6.34
N PRO A 272 5.96 -16.98 -6.29
CA PRO A 272 5.39 -15.68 -5.93
C PRO A 272 5.74 -15.28 -4.49
N CYS A 273 5.83 -16.23 -3.54
CA CYS A 273 6.25 -15.94 -2.16
C CYS A 273 7.69 -15.41 -2.12
N LEU A 274 8.65 -16.12 -2.70
CA LEU A 274 10.05 -15.70 -2.74
C LEU A 274 10.22 -14.38 -3.50
N ARG A 275 9.50 -14.21 -4.62
CA ARG A 275 9.51 -12.94 -5.34
C ARG A 275 9.02 -11.80 -4.47
N GLY A 276 7.89 -11.95 -3.77
CA GLY A 276 7.35 -10.94 -2.86
C GLY A 276 8.34 -10.57 -1.75
N LEU A 277 8.95 -11.56 -1.12
CA LEU A 277 9.97 -11.33 -0.09
C LEU A 277 11.17 -10.54 -0.63
N TRP A 278 11.66 -10.86 -1.83
CA TRP A 278 12.80 -10.15 -2.39
C TRP A 278 12.43 -8.74 -2.87
N LEU A 279 11.21 -8.50 -3.32
CA LEU A 279 10.69 -7.15 -3.54
C LEU A 279 10.71 -6.34 -2.22
N ALA A 280 10.18 -6.90 -1.13
CA ALA A 280 10.18 -6.26 0.19
C ALA A 280 11.58 -5.97 0.71
N ARG A 281 12.50 -6.94 0.59
CA ARG A 281 13.90 -6.81 1.04
C ARG A 281 14.64 -5.70 0.29
N CYS A 282 14.52 -5.67 -1.02
CA CYS A 282 15.15 -4.62 -1.82
C CYS A 282 14.53 -3.24 -1.54
N ASP A 283 13.20 -3.15 -1.48
CA ASP A 283 12.50 -1.89 -1.21
C ASP A 283 12.87 -1.30 0.15
N THR A 284 12.96 -2.13 1.20
CA THR A 284 13.28 -1.65 2.55
C THR A 284 14.70 -1.13 2.66
N VAL A 285 15.67 -1.77 2.00
CA VAL A 285 17.05 -1.29 1.91
C VAL A 285 17.11 0.06 1.19
N ILE A 286 16.47 0.17 0.03
CA ILE A 286 16.46 1.41 -0.77
C ILE A 286 15.82 2.56 0.00
N ARG A 287 14.67 2.31 0.65
CA ARG A 287 13.95 3.34 1.42
C ARG A 287 14.73 3.80 2.65
N LEU A 288 15.33 2.87 3.39
CA LEU A 288 16.17 3.23 4.55
C LEU A 288 17.37 4.04 4.12
N ALA A 289 18.06 3.63 3.04
CA ALA A 289 19.21 4.37 2.52
C ALA A 289 18.85 5.79 2.05
N ALA A 290 17.68 5.95 1.44
CA ALA A 290 17.15 7.27 1.07
C ALA A 290 16.93 8.15 2.30
N ALA A 291 16.26 7.63 3.34
CA ALA A 291 16.01 8.38 4.57
C ALA A 291 17.31 8.78 5.29
N VAL A 292 18.29 7.88 5.37
CA VAL A 292 19.61 8.17 5.93
C VAL A 292 20.30 9.28 5.13
N LYS A 293 20.28 9.19 3.80
CA LYS A 293 20.85 10.19 2.91
C LYS A 293 20.20 11.57 3.06
N ASP A 294 18.87 11.59 3.17
CA ASP A 294 18.09 12.83 3.24
C ASP A 294 17.99 13.37 4.68
N HIS A 295 18.64 12.71 5.66
CA HIS A 295 18.60 13.04 7.08
C HIS A 295 17.18 13.08 7.67
N ASP A 296 16.29 12.27 7.14
CA ASP A 296 14.90 12.11 7.63
C ASP A 296 14.86 11.23 8.89
N THR A 297 15.30 11.82 10.00
CA THR A 297 15.35 11.12 11.29
C THR A 297 13.99 10.71 11.83
N ALA A 298 12.90 11.36 11.38
CA ALA A 298 11.53 11.04 11.81
C ALA A 298 11.05 9.70 11.27
N SER A 299 11.43 9.34 10.05
CA SER A 299 11.04 8.08 9.41
C SER A 299 11.92 6.89 9.78
N LEU A 300 13.14 7.11 10.30
CA LEU A 300 14.11 6.04 10.54
C LEU A 300 13.59 4.92 11.45
N PRO A 301 12.91 5.17 12.59
CA PRO A 301 12.43 4.08 13.46
C PRO A 301 11.45 3.15 12.75
N LEU A 302 10.53 3.70 11.96
CA LEU A 302 9.57 2.93 11.19
C LEU A 302 10.27 2.14 10.08
N LEU A 303 11.18 2.75 9.32
CA LEU A 303 11.91 2.10 8.24
C LEU A 303 12.83 0.99 8.76
N ALA A 304 13.47 1.17 9.92
CA ALA A 304 14.25 0.13 10.56
C ALA A 304 13.38 -1.05 11.01
N LEU A 305 12.17 -0.81 11.52
CA LEU A 305 11.21 -1.86 11.82
C LEU A 305 10.79 -2.62 10.56
N GLN A 306 10.44 -1.90 9.49
CA GLN A 306 10.06 -2.47 8.20
C GLN A 306 11.19 -3.31 7.58
N LEU A 307 12.43 -2.85 7.69
CA LEU A 307 13.61 -3.61 7.29
C LEU A 307 13.71 -4.92 8.08
N ARG A 308 13.61 -4.88 9.42
CA ARG A 308 13.63 -6.10 10.25
C ARG A 308 12.55 -7.09 9.83
N HIS A 309 11.29 -6.66 9.65
CA HIS A 309 10.17 -7.48 9.18
C HIS A 309 10.47 -8.16 7.84
N ALA A 310 10.94 -7.40 6.85
CA ALA A 310 11.24 -7.92 5.52
C ALA A 310 12.41 -8.94 5.52
N TRP A 311 13.33 -8.82 6.50
CA TRP A 311 14.54 -9.66 6.61
C TRP A 311 14.44 -10.72 7.69
N GLU A 312 13.27 -10.96 8.27
CA GLU A 312 13.03 -12.13 9.12
C GLU A 312 13.20 -13.40 8.32
N ALA A 313 13.92 -14.38 8.90
CA ALA A 313 14.19 -15.67 8.26
C ALA A 313 12.91 -16.50 8.14
N ILE A 314 12.69 -17.07 6.97
CA ILE A 314 11.59 -18.01 6.72
C ILE A 314 12.10 -19.46 6.67
N LEU A 315 11.22 -20.41 6.96
CA LEU A 315 11.56 -21.83 6.98
C LEU A 315 11.98 -22.36 5.59
N LEU A 316 11.44 -21.77 4.52
CA LEU A 316 11.71 -22.17 3.14
C LEU A 316 13.18 -21.94 2.75
N GLU A 317 13.82 -20.89 3.26
CA GLU A 317 15.23 -20.55 3.01
C GLU A 317 16.16 -21.53 3.72
N ARG A 318 15.83 -21.93 4.95
CA ARG A 318 16.63 -22.89 5.73
C ARG A 318 16.65 -24.28 5.09
N VAL A 319 15.58 -24.71 4.42
CA VAL A 319 15.52 -26.00 3.72
C VAL A 319 16.39 -25.99 2.46
N THR A 320 16.56 -24.83 1.82
CA THR A 320 17.42 -24.70 0.64
C THR A 320 18.91 -24.75 1.04
N GLU A 321 19.28 -24.07 2.13
CA GLU A 321 20.64 -24.08 2.69
C GLU A 321 21.06 -25.53 3.12
N LEU A 322 20.17 -26.27 3.80
CA LEU A 322 20.42 -27.64 4.20
C LEU A 322 20.57 -28.63 3.03
N ARG A 323 20.07 -28.33 1.84
CA ARG A 323 20.26 -29.14 0.62
C ARG A 323 21.59 -28.89 -0.07
N GLU A 324 22.09 -27.63 -0.01
CA GLU A 324 23.39 -27.29 -0.58
C GLU A 324 24.54 -27.83 0.28
N ASP A 325 24.45 -27.78 1.61
CA ASP A 325 25.44 -28.35 2.54
C ASP A 325 25.48 -29.88 2.53
N GLY A 326 24.40 -30.56 2.11
CA GLY A 326 24.34 -32.02 2.00
C GLY A 326 24.83 -32.59 0.67
N ALA A 327 25.04 -31.77 -0.35
CA ALA A 327 25.48 -32.22 -1.68
C ALA A 327 27.02 -32.34 -1.81
N ASP A 328 27.79 -31.71 -0.92
CA ASP A 328 29.26 -31.74 -0.93
C ASP A 328 29.88 -32.80 -0.03
N GLY A 329 29.07 -33.71 0.53
CA GLY A 329 29.49 -34.69 1.53
C GLY A 329 29.60 -36.19 1.09
N GLU A 330 29.43 -36.51 -0.20
CA GLU A 330 29.64 -37.88 -0.70
C GLU A 330 30.53 -37.89 -1.95
N ILE A 331 31.83 -38.03 -1.73
CA ILE A 331 32.78 -38.73 -2.62
C ILE A 331 33.66 -39.62 -1.77
#